data_edd73a4dce0c00d07293b2eda7e0b1c6
#
_entry.id   edd73a4dce0c00d07293b2eda7e0b1c6
#
_cell.length_a   1.000
_cell.length_b   1.000
_cell.length_c   1.000
_cell.angle_alpha   90.00
_cell.angle_beta   90.00
_cell.angle_gamma   90.00
#
_symmetry.space_group_name_H-M   'P 1'
#
loop_
_entity.id
_entity.type
_entity.pdbx_description
1 polymer ?
#
loop_
_entity_poly.entity_id
_entity_poly.type
_entity_poly.pdbx_seq_one_letter_code
_entity_poly.pdbx_strand_id
1 'polypeptide(L)'
;ISNNIPSVLCAVRYLGPVKTMSSRWWHNGIWQVPKYASQREKNKLVLPLARFLCSLCCFYVGIVKADWVAGVTTDVDTNGIGGVVEYHAKEFGSYFGWSANFAGAARLDDDGDGWVGLGVAGKYELGERFVVEASFMPGAYKTGETDLGGQLHFRSLIGVGYKLSETTTLSFSIDHLSNGSTQSENPGSDALTLRFIYSTGNN
;
A
#
# COMPACT_ATOMS: atom_id res chain seq x y z
N ILE A 1 22.82 23.39 -28.24
CA ILE A 1 22.92 23.24 -26.77
C ILE A 1 22.72 21.77 -26.50
N SER A 2 23.85 21.11 -26.15
CA SER A 2 24.02 19.66 -26.01
C SER A 2 23.62 19.26 -24.59
N ASN A 3 22.65 18.36 -24.46
CA ASN A 3 22.29 17.73 -23.20
C ASN A 3 23.07 16.42 -23.04
N ASN A 4 24.10 16.44 -22.19
CA ASN A 4 24.81 15.26 -21.73
C ASN A 4 24.02 14.61 -20.58
N ILE A 5 23.52 13.40 -20.81
CA ILE A 5 22.99 12.50 -19.79
C ILE A 5 24.12 11.56 -19.37
N PRO A 6 24.53 11.47 -18.10
CA PRO A 6 25.52 10.50 -17.69
C PRO A 6 24.89 9.09 -17.62
N SER A 7 25.38 8.20 -18.46
CA SER A 7 25.09 6.77 -18.42
C SER A 7 25.78 6.14 -17.20
N VAL A 8 25.01 5.67 -16.23
CA VAL A 8 25.48 4.84 -15.13
C VAL A 8 25.65 3.42 -15.66
N LEU A 9 26.91 3.06 -15.98
CA LEU A 9 27.28 1.68 -16.33
C LEU A 9 27.27 0.83 -15.05
N CYS A 10 26.27 -0.05 -14.94
CA CYS A 10 26.26 -1.10 -13.93
C CYS A 10 27.14 -2.26 -14.43
N ALA A 11 28.40 -2.31 -13.99
CA ALA A 11 29.33 -3.39 -14.34
C ALA A 11 29.00 -4.66 -13.57
N VAL A 12 28.30 -5.60 -14.21
CA VAL A 12 28.14 -6.96 -13.70
C VAL A 12 29.34 -7.78 -14.13
N ARG A 13 30.28 -8.04 -13.22
CA ARG A 13 31.37 -8.99 -13.43
C ARG A 13 30.82 -10.42 -13.53
N TYR A 14 30.98 -11.03 -14.69
CA TYR A 14 30.77 -12.45 -14.92
C TYR A 14 31.79 -13.27 -14.11
N LEU A 15 31.32 -14.07 -13.17
CA LEU A 15 32.11 -15.17 -12.60
C LEU A 15 31.99 -16.36 -13.56
N GLY A 16 33.16 -16.85 -13.98
CA GLY A 16 33.34 -17.88 -14.99
C GLY A 16 32.72 -19.27 -14.66
N PRO A 17 32.84 -20.23 -15.59
CA PRO A 17 32.10 -21.48 -15.53
C PRO A 17 32.58 -22.39 -14.40
N VAL A 18 31.65 -22.78 -13.53
CA VAL A 18 31.88 -23.80 -12.51
C VAL A 18 31.89 -25.17 -13.20
N LYS A 19 33.05 -25.82 -13.16
CA LYS A 19 33.24 -27.21 -13.64
C LYS A 19 32.28 -28.13 -12.88
N THR A 20 31.50 -28.89 -13.65
CA THR A 20 30.67 -30.01 -13.14
C THR A 20 31.59 -31.16 -12.77
N MET A 21 31.74 -31.44 -11.49
CA MET A 21 32.36 -32.65 -11.00
C MET A 21 31.25 -33.66 -10.66
N SER A 22 31.04 -34.63 -11.51
CA SER A 22 30.26 -35.82 -11.24
C SER A 22 31.14 -36.81 -10.48
N SER A 23 30.93 -37.01 -9.17
CA SER A 23 31.45 -38.16 -8.45
C SER A 23 30.32 -38.85 -7.71
N ARG A 24 29.88 -39.96 -8.28
CA ARG A 24 29.02 -40.93 -7.61
C ARG A 24 29.96 -41.88 -6.84
N TRP A 25 29.86 -41.87 -5.53
CA TRP A 25 30.52 -42.88 -4.69
C TRP A 25 29.50 -43.87 -4.18
N TRP A 26 29.73 -45.15 -4.49
CA TRP A 26 28.95 -46.29 -4.04
C TRP A 26 29.72 -46.95 -2.90
N HIS A 27 29.11 -46.94 -1.68
CA HIS A 27 29.64 -47.73 -0.55
C HIS A 27 28.47 -48.33 0.23
N ASN A 28 28.56 -49.64 0.40
CA ASN A 28 27.67 -50.46 1.28
C ASN A 28 26.17 -50.40 0.98
N GLY A 29 25.75 -50.42 -0.29
CA GLY A 29 24.35 -50.65 -0.68
C GLY A 29 23.35 -49.53 -0.34
N ILE A 30 23.80 -48.36 0.12
CA ILE A 30 22.94 -47.24 0.46
C ILE A 30 23.39 -46.01 -0.33
N TRP A 31 22.44 -45.38 -1.06
CA TRP A 31 22.66 -44.14 -1.74
C TRP A 31 22.70 -42.98 -0.74
N GLN A 32 23.87 -42.45 -0.45
CA GLN A 32 23.99 -41.25 0.34
C GLN A 32 23.88 -40.04 -0.60
N VAL A 33 22.79 -39.31 -0.52
CA VAL A 33 22.63 -38.02 -1.17
C VAL A 33 23.40 -36.98 -0.36
N PRO A 34 24.37 -36.26 -0.96
CA PRO A 34 25.12 -35.24 -0.24
C PRO A 34 24.18 -34.19 0.34
N LYS A 35 24.32 -33.86 1.63
CA LYS A 35 23.54 -32.81 2.33
C LYS A 35 23.62 -31.41 1.67
N TYR A 36 24.50 -31.24 0.68
CA TYR A 36 24.64 -29.98 -0.08
C TYR A 36 23.62 -29.76 -1.21
N ALA A 37 22.83 -30.77 -1.59
CA ALA A 37 21.83 -30.62 -2.65
C ALA A 37 20.63 -29.72 -2.23
N SER A 38 20.37 -29.62 -0.93
CA SER A 38 19.23 -28.84 -0.40
C SER A 38 19.40 -27.31 -0.49
N GLN A 39 20.64 -26.81 -0.49
CA GLN A 39 20.87 -25.35 -0.58
C GLN A 39 20.80 -24.81 -2.02
N ARG A 40 21.10 -25.65 -3.03
CA ARG A 40 21.10 -25.23 -4.42
C ARG A 40 19.69 -25.04 -5.00
N GLU A 41 18.72 -25.75 -4.48
CA GLU A 41 17.31 -25.60 -4.88
C GLU A 41 16.68 -24.32 -4.30
N LYS A 42 17.01 -23.96 -3.07
CA LYS A 42 16.51 -22.71 -2.44
C LYS A 42 17.01 -21.47 -3.19
N ASN A 43 18.22 -21.49 -3.71
CA ASN A 43 18.79 -20.36 -4.46
C ASN A 43 18.20 -20.19 -5.87
N LYS A 44 17.59 -21.23 -6.46
CA LYS A 44 16.96 -21.14 -7.78
C LYS A 44 15.67 -20.34 -7.76
N LEU A 45 14.98 -20.29 -6.62
CA LEU A 45 13.73 -19.53 -6.48
C LEU A 45 14.00 -18.08 -6.03
N VAL A 46 15.04 -17.85 -5.24
CA VAL A 46 15.38 -16.52 -4.70
C VAL A 46 15.95 -15.58 -5.77
N LEU A 47 16.73 -16.11 -6.72
CA LEU A 47 17.34 -15.29 -7.77
C LEU A 47 16.34 -14.66 -8.76
N PRO A 48 15.32 -15.37 -9.27
CA PRO A 48 14.31 -14.76 -10.12
C PRO A 48 13.40 -13.79 -9.33
N LEU A 49 13.09 -14.09 -8.07
CA LEU A 49 12.30 -13.20 -7.22
C LEU A 49 13.05 -11.89 -6.90
N ALA A 50 14.34 -11.98 -6.59
CA ALA A 50 15.20 -10.81 -6.37
C ALA A 50 15.39 -9.97 -7.64
N ARG A 51 15.48 -10.62 -8.81
CA ARG A 51 15.53 -9.93 -10.11
C ARG A 51 14.21 -9.27 -10.46
N PHE A 52 13.09 -9.92 -10.14
CA PHE A 52 11.75 -9.38 -10.36
C PHE A 52 11.50 -8.16 -9.44
N LEU A 53 11.88 -8.24 -8.17
CA LEU A 53 11.81 -7.12 -7.21
C LEU A 53 12.77 -5.99 -7.59
N CYS A 54 13.99 -6.29 -8.03
CA CYS A 54 14.94 -5.28 -8.51
C CYS A 54 14.48 -4.63 -9.82
N SER A 55 13.81 -5.38 -10.71
CA SER A 55 13.21 -4.85 -11.95
C SER A 55 12.01 -3.95 -11.64
N LEU A 56 11.21 -4.26 -10.62
CA LEU A 56 10.14 -3.38 -10.13
C LEU A 56 10.69 -2.10 -9.47
N CYS A 57 11.83 -2.16 -8.78
CA CYS A 57 12.48 -0.97 -8.21
C CYS A 57 13.15 -0.07 -9.26
N CYS A 58 13.49 -0.59 -10.45
CA CYS A 58 14.06 0.21 -11.54
C CYS A 58 13.02 0.87 -12.44
N PHE A 59 11.73 0.58 -12.26
CA PHE A 59 10.67 1.25 -12.97
C PHE A 59 10.27 2.56 -12.26
N TYR A 60 10.74 3.66 -12.83
CA TYR A 60 10.25 5.02 -12.61
C TYR A 60 10.54 5.70 -11.27
N VAL A 61 11.72 6.23 -11.14
CA VAL A 61 11.89 7.51 -10.42
C VAL A 61 11.55 8.68 -11.36
N GLY A 62 10.36 8.66 -11.94
CA GLY A 62 9.67 9.87 -12.33
C GLY A 62 8.99 10.38 -11.05
N ILE A 63 8.95 11.68 -10.83
CA ILE A 63 8.16 12.29 -9.75
C ILE A 63 6.70 11.93 -10.03
N VAL A 64 6.26 10.80 -9.47
CA VAL A 64 4.87 10.37 -9.58
C VAL A 64 4.09 11.27 -8.64
N LYS A 65 3.20 12.10 -9.17
CA LYS A 65 2.24 12.83 -8.33
C LYS A 65 1.48 11.80 -7.49
N ALA A 66 1.57 11.93 -6.20
CA ALA A 66 0.88 11.08 -5.25
C ALA A 66 0.61 11.87 -3.98
N ASP A 67 -0.46 11.52 -3.29
CA ASP A 67 -0.74 12.09 -1.98
C ASP A 67 -0.46 11.05 -0.90
N TRP A 68 0.26 11.45 0.12
CA TRP A 68 0.43 10.71 1.36
C TRP A 68 -0.46 11.32 2.43
N VAL A 69 -1.19 10.48 3.12
CA VAL A 69 -2.09 10.89 4.20
C VAL A 69 -1.67 10.23 5.49
N ALA A 70 -1.60 11.02 6.55
CA ALA A 70 -1.48 10.52 7.92
C ALA A 70 -2.56 11.20 8.76
N GLY A 71 -3.20 10.46 9.65
CA GLY A 71 -4.28 11.01 10.48
C GLY A 71 -4.43 10.31 11.80
N VAL A 72 -5.10 11.02 12.72
CA VAL A 72 -5.58 10.48 13.98
C VAL A 72 -7.09 10.30 13.85
N THR A 73 -7.57 9.14 14.21
CA THR A 73 -8.96 8.75 14.12
C THR A 73 -9.52 8.42 15.49
N THR A 74 -10.79 8.70 15.72
CA THR A 74 -11.54 8.21 16.88
C THR A 74 -12.79 7.52 16.39
N ASP A 75 -13.01 6.33 16.90
CA ASP A 75 -14.25 5.59 16.67
C ASP A 75 -15.37 6.23 17.51
N VAL A 76 -16.52 6.47 16.90
CA VAL A 76 -17.64 7.16 17.56
C VAL A 76 -18.41 6.20 18.47
N ASP A 77 -18.41 4.91 18.14
CA ASP A 77 -19.19 3.90 18.85
C ASP A 77 -18.43 3.36 20.07
N THR A 78 -17.12 3.17 19.93
CA THR A 78 -16.27 2.57 20.99
C THR A 78 -15.42 3.59 21.74
N ASN A 79 -15.26 4.82 21.21
CA ASN A 79 -14.32 5.85 21.65
C ASN A 79 -12.84 5.45 21.52
N GLY A 80 -12.55 4.40 20.78
CA GLY A 80 -11.18 3.97 20.45
C GLY A 80 -10.43 5.09 19.71
N ILE A 81 -9.15 5.24 20.03
CA ILE A 81 -8.26 6.20 19.33
C ILE A 81 -7.30 5.43 18.48
N GLY A 82 -7.16 5.86 17.23
CA GLY A 82 -6.31 5.16 16.27
C GLY A 82 -5.52 6.09 15.36
N GLY A 83 -4.77 5.46 14.48
CA GLY A 83 -4.06 6.12 13.40
C GLY A 83 -4.47 5.58 12.04
N VAL A 84 -4.42 6.44 11.04
CA VAL A 84 -4.62 6.06 9.65
C VAL A 84 -3.47 6.56 8.80
N VAL A 85 -3.04 5.73 7.85
CA VAL A 85 -2.13 6.13 6.78
C VAL A 85 -2.75 5.75 5.44
N GLU A 86 -2.65 6.65 4.45
CA GLU A 86 -3.17 6.40 3.12
C GLU A 86 -2.15 6.83 2.07
N TYR A 87 -2.22 6.18 0.93
CA TYR A 87 -1.49 6.54 -0.27
C TYR A 87 -2.47 6.66 -1.43
N HIS A 88 -2.54 7.83 -2.04
CA HIS A 88 -3.33 8.06 -3.22
C HIS A 88 -2.38 8.19 -4.43
N ALA A 89 -2.50 7.27 -5.36
CA ALA A 89 -1.69 7.26 -6.57
C ALA A 89 -2.03 8.47 -7.46
N LYS A 90 -1.25 8.65 -8.52
CA LYS A 90 -1.55 9.67 -9.54
C LYS A 90 -2.99 9.56 -10.04
N GLU A 91 -3.62 10.69 -10.25
CA GLU A 91 -4.92 10.80 -10.90
C GLU A 91 -4.94 9.99 -12.21
N PHE A 92 -5.95 9.14 -12.36
CA PHE A 92 -6.19 8.37 -13.57
C PHE A 92 -7.33 8.95 -14.42
N GLY A 93 -8.10 9.88 -13.89
CA GLY A 93 -9.18 10.56 -14.63
C GLY A 93 -9.89 11.63 -13.80
N SER A 94 -10.62 12.49 -14.50
CA SER A 94 -11.47 13.50 -13.90
C SER A 94 -12.89 13.36 -14.43
N TYR A 95 -13.88 13.33 -13.51
CA TYR A 95 -15.30 13.11 -13.82
C TYR A 95 -16.14 14.12 -13.05
N PHE A 96 -16.90 14.95 -13.74
CA PHE A 96 -17.76 15.98 -13.14
C PHE A 96 -17.02 16.92 -12.16
N GLY A 97 -15.75 17.21 -12.44
CA GLY A 97 -14.91 18.06 -11.59
C GLY A 97 -14.22 17.32 -10.42
N TRP A 98 -14.50 16.03 -10.24
CA TRP A 98 -13.77 15.20 -9.30
C TRP A 98 -12.54 14.58 -9.96
N SER A 99 -11.38 14.75 -9.38
CA SER A 99 -10.21 13.93 -9.71
C SER A 99 -10.38 12.55 -9.09
N ALA A 100 -9.96 11.50 -9.79
CA ALA A 100 -10.06 10.12 -9.32
C ALA A 100 -8.68 9.46 -9.28
N ASN A 101 -8.36 8.81 -8.16
CA ASN A 101 -7.08 8.18 -7.87
C ASN A 101 -7.29 6.76 -7.35
N PHE A 102 -6.42 5.83 -7.73
CA PHE A 102 -6.32 4.58 -6.97
C PHE A 102 -5.69 4.89 -5.63
N ALA A 103 -6.22 4.27 -4.58
CA ALA A 103 -5.77 4.54 -3.23
C ALA A 103 -5.67 3.26 -2.41
N GLY A 104 -4.79 3.29 -1.42
CA GLY A 104 -4.68 2.27 -0.39
C GLY A 104 -4.61 2.92 0.97
N ALA A 105 -5.17 2.26 1.98
CA ALA A 105 -5.19 2.77 3.34
C ALA A 105 -5.01 1.65 4.36
N ALA A 106 -4.44 2.01 5.50
CA ALA A 106 -4.37 1.16 6.68
C ALA A 106 -4.78 1.98 7.92
N ARG A 107 -5.62 1.40 8.77
CA ARG A 107 -6.05 1.94 10.06
C ARG A 107 -5.71 0.94 11.15
N LEU A 108 -5.28 1.43 12.30
CA LEU A 108 -5.07 0.67 13.52
C LEU A 108 -5.47 1.54 14.70
N ASP A 109 -6.16 0.97 15.68
CA ASP A 109 -6.57 1.65 16.91
C ASP A 109 -5.97 0.99 18.15
N ASP A 110 -6.19 1.62 19.30
CA ASP A 110 -5.66 1.20 20.60
C ASP A 110 -6.37 -0.05 21.16
N ASP A 111 -7.56 -0.38 20.67
CA ASP A 111 -8.29 -1.61 20.97
C ASP A 111 -7.77 -2.82 20.18
N GLY A 112 -6.78 -2.59 19.32
CA GLY A 112 -6.14 -3.61 18.50
C GLY A 112 -6.93 -4.01 17.27
N ASP A 113 -8.00 -3.29 16.94
CA ASP A 113 -8.72 -3.40 15.70
C ASP A 113 -7.89 -2.83 14.56
N GLY A 114 -7.89 -3.48 13.44
CA GLY A 114 -7.11 -3.07 12.30
C GLY A 114 -7.82 -3.31 10.99
N TRP A 115 -7.63 -2.40 10.04
CA TRP A 115 -8.15 -2.55 8.69
C TRP A 115 -7.11 -2.11 7.66
N VAL A 116 -7.05 -2.85 6.54
CA VAL A 116 -6.24 -2.49 5.38
C VAL A 116 -7.05 -2.70 4.12
N GLY A 117 -7.05 -1.73 3.22
CA GLY A 117 -7.85 -1.81 2.00
C GLY A 117 -7.24 -1.04 0.83
N LEU A 118 -7.77 -1.35 -0.35
CA LEU A 118 -7.42 -0.71 -1.62
C LEU A 118 -8.72 -0.31 -2.33
N GLY A 119 -8.69 0.80 -3.04
CA GLY A 119 -9.87 1.25 -3.76
C GLY A 119 -9.66 2.54 -4.53
N VAL A 120 -10.65 3.42 -4.51
CA VAL A 120 -10.66 4.68 -5.23
C VAL A 120 -10.89 5.83 -4.26
N ALA A 121 -10.10 6.89 -4.41
CA ALA A 121 -10.31 8.17 -3.76
C ALA A 121 -10.61 9.23 -4.81
N GLY A 122 -11.48 10.16 -4.46
CA GLY A 122 -11.83 11.32 -5.28
C GLY A 122 -11.61 12.61 -4.50
N LYS A 123 -11.23 13.66 -5.22
CA LYS A 123 -11.06 15.00 -4.70
C LYS A 123 -11.77 16.02 -5.62
N TYR A 124 -12.54 16.90 -5.03
CA TYR A 124 -13.21 18.00 -5.71
C TYR A 124 -12.72 19.33 -5.13
N GLU A 125 -12.17 20.18 -6.00
CA GLU A 125 -11.69 21.50 -5.61
C GLU A 125 -12.87 22.48 -5.44
N LEU A 126 -13.06 22.98 -4.22
CA LEU A 126 -14.10 23.97 -3.91
C LEU A 126 -13.46 25.36 -3.72
N GLY A 127 -13.29 26.05 -4.82
CA GLY A 127 -12.54 27.30 -4.86
C GLY A 127 -11.02 27.09 -4.71
N GLU A 128 -10.31 28.09 -4.21
CA GLU A 128 -8.84 28.04 -4.15
C GLU A 128 -8.29 27.27 -2.94
N ARG A 129 -9.04 27.22 -1.86
CA ARG A 129 -8.53 26.74 -0.54
C ARG A 129 -9.24 25.50 0.01
N PHE A 130 -10.45 25.23 -0.42
CA PHE A 130 -11.20 24.11 0.10
C PHE A 130 -11.22 22.94 -0.88
N VAL A 131 -11.22 21.75 -0.34
CA VAL A 131 -11.40 20.52 -1.10
C VAL A 131 -12.45 19.66 -0.42
N VAL A 132 -13.25 18.96 -1.21
CA VAL A 132 -14.11 17.87 -0.74
C VAL A 132 -13.47 16.57 -1.17
N GLU A 133 -13.46 15.60 -0.27
CA GLU A 133 -12.86 14.30 -0.50
C GLU A 133 -13.89 13.20 -0.30
N ALA A 134 -13.78 12.16 -1.08
CA ALA A 134 -14.55 10.94 -0.90
C ALA A 134 -13.70 9.73 -1.27
N SER A 135 -13.88 8.61 -0.59
CA SER A 135 -13.24 7.36 -0.99
C SER A 135 -14.12 6.17 -0.70
N PHE A 136 -13.88 5.09 -1.46
CA PHE A 136 -14.47 3.79 -1.23
C PHE A 136 -13.40 2.71 -1.41
N MET A 137 -13.19 1.90 -0.38
CA MET A 137 -12.12 0.90 -0.34
C MET A 137 -12.62 -0.39 0.30
N PRO A 138 -12.77 -1.48 -0.47
CA PRO A 138 -12.83 -2.82 0.11
C PRO A 138 -11.50 -3.19 0.76
N GLY A 139 -11.56 -3.97 1.85
CA GLY A 139 -10.36 -4.33 2.60
C GLY A 139 -10.57 -5.47 3.57
N ALA A 140 -9.47 -5.84 4.22
CA ALA A 140 -9.43 -6.85 5.26
C ALA A 140 -9.45 -6.19 6.65
N TYR A 141 -10.36 -6.65 7.48
CA TYR A 141 -10.49 -6.24 8.88
C TYR A 141 -9.93 -7.34 9.79
N LYS A 142 -9.20 -6.91 10.79
CA LYS A 142 -8.73 -7.73 11.90
C LYS A 142 -9.41 -7.28 13.17
N THR A 143 -10.18 -8.14 13.78
CA THR A 143 -10.82 -7.94 15.08
C THR A 143 -9.78 -7.83 16.18
N GLY A 144 -9.86 -6.78 16.96
CA GLY A 144 -9.25 -6.58 18.27
C GLY A 144 -10.28 -6.84 19.36
N GLU A 145 -10.78 -5.78 19.97
CA GLU A 145 -11.87 -5.86 20.97
C GLU A 145 -13.26 -5.76 20.32
N THR A 146 -13.37 -5.18 19.11
CA THR A 146 -14.64 -4.97 18.42
C THR A 146 -14.85 -5.98 17.29
N ASP A 147 -15.90 -6.79 17.38
CA ASP A 147 -16.27 -7.70 16.29
C ASP A 147 -17.30 -7.05 15.36
N LEU A 148 -16.86 -6.70 14.15
CA LEU A 148 -17.71 -6.10 13.11
C LEU A 148 -18.31 -7.14 12.14
N GLY A 149 -18.23 -8.45 12.47
CA GLY A 149 -18.84 -9.51 11.66
C GLY A 149 -17.99 -9.88 10.43
N GLY A 150 -16.89 -10.60 10.63
CA GLY A 150 -16.07 -11.18 9.57
C GLY A 150 -14.87 -10.34 9.13
N GLN A 151 -14.20 -10.77 8.06
CA GLN A 151 -12.91 -10.19 7.66
C GLN A 151 -13.01 -9.22 6.48
N LEU A 152 -14.01 -9.35 5.61
CA LEU A 152 -14.17 -8.44 4.47
C LEU A 152 -15.00 -7.23 4.90
N HIS A 153 -14.40 -6.05 4.82
CA HIS A 153 -15.06 -4.78 5.13
C HIS A 153 -14.83 -3.73 4.05
N PHE A 154 -15.79 -2.84 3.93
CA PHE A 154 -15.79 -1.72 3.01
C PHE A 154 -15.70 -0.43 3.82
N ARG A 155 -14.68 0.40 3.53
CA ARG A 155 -14.57 1.74 4.09
C ARG A 155 -15.11 2.75 3.09
N SER A 156 -16.08 3.55 3.52
CA SER A 156 -16.57 4.72 2.80
C SER A 156 -16.19 5.97 3.58
N LEU A 157 -15.64 6.96 2.91
CA LEU A 157 -15.19 8.21 3.56
C LEU A 157 -15.73 9.42 2.80
N ILE A 158 -16.12 10.43 3.56
CA ILE A 158 -16.31 11.80 3.07
C ILE A 158 -15.55 12.76 3.96
N GLY A 159 -14.91 13.79 3.38
CA GLY A 159 -14.12 14.76 4.12
C GLY A 159 -14.12 16.14 3.49
N VAL A 160 -13.72 17.12 4.29
CA VAL A 160 -13.47 18.50 3.84
C VAL A 160 -12.06 18.89 4.28
N GLY A 161 -11.26 19.32 3.32
CA GLY A 161 -9.89 19.77 3.52
C GLY A 161 -9.72 21.27 3.30
N TYR A 162 -8.77 21.84 4.01
CA TYR A 162 -8.29 23.19 3.83
C TYR A 162 -6.82 23.18 3.41
N LYS A 163 -6.51 23.75 2.26
CA LYS A 163 -5.15 23.86 1.73
C LYS A 163 -4.34 24.85 2.56
N LEU A 164 -3.37 24.35 3.31
CA LEU A 164 -2.42 25.17 4.04
C LEU A 164 -1.34 25.74 3.12
N SER A 165 -0.99 24.96 2.08
CA SER A 165 -0.04 25.33 1.02
C SER A 165 -0.39 24.59 -0.28
N GLU A 166 0.42 24.78 -1.32
CA GLU A 166 0.35 24.04 -2.60
C GLU A 166 0.47 22.51 -2.43
N THR A 167 1.19 22.09 -1.41
CA THR A 167 1.49 20.67 -1.18
C THR A 167 0.85 20.08 0.07
N THR A 168 0.20 20.90 0.88
CA THR A 168 -0.27 20.47 2.19
C THR A 168 -1.73 20.84 2.42
N THR A 169 -2.54 19.87 2.80
CA THR A 169 -3.94 20.04 3.14
C THR A 169 -4.20 19.44 4.52
N LEU A 170 -4.91 20.18 5.37
CA LEU A 170 -5.49 19.67 6.61
C LEU A 170 -6.95 19.31 6.33
N SER A 171 -7.35 18.08 6.60
CA SER A 171 -8.67 17.57 6.30
C SER A 171 -9.33 16.97 7.54
N PHE A 172 -10.64 17.16 7.66
CA PHE A 172 -11.50 16.48 8.61
C PHE A 172 -12.46 15.58 7.85
N SER A 173 -12.57 14.33 8.25
CA SER A 173 -13.41 13.34 7.57
C SER A 173 -14.21 12.50 8.55
N ILE A 174 -15.31 11.96 8.02
CA ILE A 174 -16.08 10.89 8.62
C ILE A 174 -15.91 9.69 7.72
N ASP A 175 -15.62 8.53 8.29
CA ASP A 175 -15.61 7.27 7.56
C ASP A 175 -16.48 6.22 8.25
N HIS A 176 -17.09 5.40 7.43
CA HIS A 176 -17.92 4.27 7.82
C HIS A 176 -17.24 2.97 7.36
N LEU A 177 -17.08 2.03 8.27
CA LEU A 177 -16.54 0.71 8.03
C LEU A 177 -17.62 -0.33 8.29
N SER A 178 -17.96 -1.15 7.28
CA SER A 178 -18.97 -2.21 7.42
C SER A 178 -18.68 -3.37 6.48
N ASN A 179 -19.23 -4.54 6.78
CA ASN A 179 -19.10 -5.70 5.90
C ASN A 179 -20.11 -5.72 4.74
N GLY A 180 -20.93 -4.66 4.60
CA GLY A 180 -21.91 -4.56 3.52
C GLY A 180 -22.97 -5.66 3.54
N SER A 181 -23.30 -6.20 4.70
CA SER A 181 -24.22 -7.32 4.88
C SER A 181 -23.78 -8.62 4.18
N THR A 182 -22.48 -8.80 3.97
CA THR A 182 -21.92 -10.07 3.46
C THR A 182 -21.89 -11.17 4.53
N GLN A 183 -22.13 -10.80 5.79
CA GLN A 183 -22.25 -11.70 6.94
C GLN A 183 -23.61 -11.50 7.62
N SER A 184 -23.98 -12.40 8.52
CA SER A 184 -25.24 -12.36 9.28
C SER A 184 -25.31 -11.16 10.23
N GLU A 185 -24.17 -10.72 10.72
CA GLU A 185 -24.02 -9.55 11.58
C GLU A 185 -23.23 -8.48 10.86
N ASN A 186 -23.67 -7.23 10.97
CA ASN A 186 -23.05 -6.06 10.36
C ASN A 186 -23.30 -4.81 11.23
N PRO A 187 -22.71 -4.76 12.43
CA PRO A 187 -22.87 -3.59 13.31
C PRO A 187 -22.30 -2.31 12.68
N GLY A 188 -21.21 -2.45 11.90
CA GLY A 188 -20.49 -1.30 11.36
C GLY A 188 -19.70 -0.54 12.43
N SER A 189 -18.92 0.46 12.02
CA SER A 189 -18.20 1.41 12.88
C SER A 189 -18.06 2.72 12.15
N ASP A 190 -18.38 3.82 12.83
CA ASP A 190 -18.22 5.18 12.33
C ASP A 190 -17.03 5.85 13.03
N ALA A 191 -16.20 6.57 12.27
CA ALA A 191 -15.05 7.24 12.82
C ALA A 191 -14.91 8.68 12.31
N LEU A 192 -14.40 9.53 13.20
CA LEU A 192 -13.98 10.89 12.89
C LEU A 192 -12.46 10.93 12.78
N THR A 193 -11.95 11.52 11.71
CA THR A 193 -10.51 11.55 11.44
C THR A 193 -10.02 12.95 11.11
N LEU A 194 -8.99 13.40 11.82
CA LEU A 194 -8.19 14.56 11.42
C LEU A 194 -7.00 14.07 10.60
N ARG A 195 -6.90 14.53 9.36
CA ARG A 195 -5.96 14.06 8.36
C ARG A 195 -5.03 15.16 7.89
N PHE A 196 -3.76 14.84 7.76
CA PHE A 196 -2.75 15.66 7.13
C PHE A 196 -2.38 15.02 5.80
N ILE A 197 -2.56 15.75 4.70
CA ILE A 197 -2.37 15.28 3.34
C ILE A 197 -1.17 16.02 2.76
N TYR A 198 -0.19 15.27 2.27
CA TYR A 198 1.00 15.79 1.62
C TYR A 198 1.08 15.33 0.16
N SER A 199 1.03 16.27 -0.76
CA SER A 199 1.09 16.01 -2.22
C SER A 199 2.53 16.10 -2.72
N THR A 200 3.02 15.02 -3.33
CA THR A 200 4.38 14.92 -3.89
C THR A 200 4.37 15.34 -5.36
N GLY A 201 4.28 16.55 -5.68
CA GLY A 201 4.36 16.99 -7.09
C GLY A 201 3.77 18.36 -7.27
N ASN A 202 4.57 19.26 -7.81
CA ASN A 202 4.06 20.57 -8.23
C ASN A 202 3.16 20.39 -9.44
N ASN A 203 2.08 21.17 -9.46
CA ASN A 203 1.19 21.34 -10.61
C ASN A 203 1.97 21.88 -11.82
#